data_c09b68f8d8160a79b887780bb9743187
#
_entry.id   c09b68f8d8160a79b887780bb9743187
#
_cell.length_a   1.000
_cell.length_b   1.000
_cell.length_c   1.000
_cell.angle_alpha   90.00
_cell.angle_beta   90.00
_cell.angle_gamma   90.00
#
_symmetry.space_group_name_H-M   'P 1'
#
loop_
_entity.id
_entity.type
_entity.pdbx_description
1 polymer ?
#
loop_
_entity_poly.entity_id
_entity_poly.type
_entity_poly.pdbx_seq_one_letter_code
_entity_poly.pdbx_strand_id
1 'polypeptide(L)'
;MSRKVVWKTNDQDQLSLLPPSYDDLVPKNHPVRIVNSILDGIDLGILERTYKGGGTSSYHPKVLLKILVYAYLRNLYSSRKIEEALGENLHFMWLAGTARPDHNTISNFRSGRLKGHFKKIFNQVVVLLAEQGHLSLKDIYLDGTKIEANANRYTFVWAKGIKTSRERIQKQLKELWGYVEKVYQDEEQTPNMPDFGAIDPQKVSETIDQINQALEDRPIDKKVRQKLNYARKNWPKNLERYDRQEGQMGGRNSMSRTDPDATFMRMKEDHMQNGQLKPGYNLQAGTNNQFIVNYSLAQTTSDTTALIGHVEGFTEGYGRAPEKLTADAGYGSEENYAHLESKGIEAFVKYGHFHKERLDEKRGTCKSPFGADKLYYDSQGDRYFCPMGQAMEHVGSYQRETKTGYLQTIDRYRARNCSGCPMRGACHQGKGNRTVERNHNLARLRDTARERLLGEEGIAHRKRRCWDVEAVFGNIKQNMGFKRFLLRGIDKVETEIGLIAMAHNLKKATLTA
;
A
#
# COMPACT_ATOMS: atom_id res chain seq x y z
N MET A 1 10.08 29.44 -64.43
CA MET A 1 9.23 28.23 -64.68
C MET A 1 8.84 27.64 -63.35
N SER A 2 7.56 27.70 -62.96
CA SER A 2 7.08 27.10 -61.73
C SER A 2 7.09 25.57 -61.86
N ARG A 3 7.79 24.88 -60.98
CA ARG A 3 7.82 23.41 -60.98
C ARG A 3 6.42 22.91 -60.62
N LYS A 4 5.82 22.13 -61.51
CA LYS A 4 4.51 21.49 -61.29
C LYS A 4 4.62 20.48 -60.15
N VAL A 5 3.81 20.63 -59.11
CA VAL A 5 3.73 19.66 -58.03
C VAL A 5 3.07 18.39 -58.55
N VAL A 6 3.75 17.25 -58.35
CA VAL A 6 3.19 15.93 -58.69
C VAL A 6 2.73 15.29 -57.40
N TRP A 7 1.45 14.98 -57.30
CA TRP A 7 0.84 14.29 -56.17
C TRP A 7 1.01 12.77 -56.30
N LYS A 8 1.24 12.10 -55.18
CA LYS A 8 1.22 10.63 -55.17
C LYS A 8 -0.20 10.15 -55.44
N THR A 9 -0.32 9.09 -56.19
CA THR A 9 -1.62 8.43 -56.43
C THR A 9 -2.12 7.82 -55.12
N ASN A 10 -3.40 8.01 -54.83
CA ASN A 10 -4.11 7.42 -53.70
C ASN A 10 -5.38 6.75 -54.28
N ASP A 11 -5.32 5.43 -54.42
CA ASP A 11 -6.44 4.63 -54.90
C ASP A 11 -6.91 3.71 -53.76
N GLN A 12 -8.11 3.98 -53.23
CA GLN A 12 -8.69 3.21 -52.12
C GLN A 12 -9.28 1.88 -52.59
N ASP A 13 -9.59 1.76 -53.89
CA ASP A 13 -10.22 0.60 -54.49
C ASP A 13 -9.23 -0.29 -55.24
N GLN A 14 -7.93 -0.05 -55.07
CA GLN A 14 -6.88 -0.83 -55.72
C GLN A 14 -6.97 -2.31 -55.30
N LEU A 15 -7.27 -3.17 -56.28
CA LEU A 15 -7.31 -4.62 -56.09
C LEU A 15 -5.91 -5.19 -56.02
N SER A 16 -5.65 -6.04 -54.99
CA SER A 16 -4.45 -6.85 -54.89
C SER A 16 -4.72 -8.25 -55.42
N LEU A 17 -3.87 -8.76 -56.27
CA LEU A 17 -4.00 -10.10 -56.87
C LEU A 17 -3.92 -11.21 -55.79
N LEU A 18 -3.08 -10.99 -54.73
CA LEU A 18 -2.98 -11.80 -53.55
C LEU A 18 -3.12 -10.86 -52.35
N PRO A 19 -4.19 -10.95 -51.55
CA PRO A 19 -4.31 -10.13 -50.37
C PRO A 19 -3.20 -10.47 -49.39
N PRO A 20 -2.47 -9.45 -48.84
CA PRO A 20 -1.41 -9.71 -47.87
C PRO A 20 -1.96 -10.36 -46.61
N SER A 21 -1.20 -11.28 -46.03
CA SER A 21 -1.52 -11.80 -44.72
C SER A 21 -1.33 -10.71 -43.64
N TYR A 22 -1.98 -10.84 -42.47
CA TYR A 22 -1.73 -9.91 -41.37
C TYR A 22 -0.24 -9.89 -40.98
N ASP A 23 0.48 -11.00 -41.15
CA ASP A 23 1.89 -11.09 -40.84
C ASP A 23 2.75 -10.23 -41.78
N ASP A 24 2.41 -10.15 -43.05
CA ASP A 24 3.11 -9.32 -44.03
C ASP A 24 2.94 -7.82 -43.72
N LEU A 25 1.83 -7.44 -43.12
CA LEU A 25 1.47 -6.05 -42.81
C LEU A 25 2.06 -5.56 -41.47
N VAL A 26 2.49 -6.48 -40.59
CA VAL A 26 3.12 -6.12 -39.30
C VAL A 26 4.63 -6.06 -39.43
N PRO A 27 5.29 -4.91 -39.22
CA PRO A 27 6.74 -4.80 -39.32
C PRO A 27 7.46 -5.82 -38.39
N LYS A 28 8.61 -6.34 -38.85
CA LYS A 28 9.37 -7.37 -38.12
C LYS A 28 9.83 -6.89 -36.74
N ASN A 29 10.16 -5.62 -36.58
CA ASN A 29 10.61 -4.99 -35.34
C ASN A 29 9.46 -4.35 -34.51
N HIS A 30 8.19 -4.60 -34.86
CA HIS A 30 7.08 -4.00 -34.16
C HIS A 30 6.91 -4.60 -32.74
N PRO A 31 6.65 -3.79 -31.69
CA PRO A 31 6.49 -4.25 -30.31
C PRO A 31 5.50 -5.39 -30.10
N VAL A 32 4.45 -5.50 -30.94
CA VAL A 32 3.47 -6.59 -30.86
C VAL A 32 4.11 -7.97 -31.04
N ARG A 33 5.18 -8.08 -31.86
CA ARG A 33 5.90 -9.35 -32.08
C ARG A 33 6.67 -9.77 -30.85
N ILE A 34 7.29 -8.83 -30.14
CA ILE A 34 7.98 -9.09 -28.88
C ILE A 34 6.99 -9.56 -27.82
N VAL A 35 5.84 -8.87 -27.68
CA VAL A 35 4.75 -9.31 -26.80
C VAL A 35 4.32 -10.73 -27.14
N ASN A 36 4.11 -11.03 -28.43
CA ASN A 36 3.72 -12.36 -28.87
C ASN A 36 4.76 -13.42 -28.49
N SER A 37 6.02 -13.18 -28.83
CA SER A 37 7.14 -14.14 -28.60
C SER A 37 7.34 -14.43 -27.11
N ILE A 38 7.40 -13.39 -26.27
CA ILE A 38 7.60 -13.56 -24.81
C ILE A 38 6.41 -14.31 -24.20
N LEU A 39 5.17 -13.97 -24.55
CA LEU A 39 3.99 -14.63 -24.00
C LEU A 39 3.76 -16.05 -24.56
N ASP A 40 4.36 -16.38 -25.70
CA ASP A 40 4.37 -17.77 -26.18
C ASP A 40 5.29 -18.66 -25.35
N GLY A 41 6.36 -18.09 -24.81
CA GLY A 41 7.35 -18.81 -23.98
C GLY A 41 6.94 -19.09 -22.54
N ILE A 42 5.78 -18.57 -22.06
CA ILE A 42 5.35 -18.77 -20.67
C ILE A 42 4.37 -19.95 -20.51
N ASP A 43 4.44 -20.61 -19.34
CA ASP A 43 3.50 -21.64 -18.95
C ASP A 43 2.20 -21.04 -18.38
N LEU A 44 1.08 -21.37 -19.00
CA LEU A 44 -0.26 -20.97 -18.58
C LEU A 44 -1.11 -22.12 -18.01
N GLY A 45 -0.52 -23.28 -17.74
CA GLY A 45 -1.23 -24.44 -17.19
C GLY A 45 -2.04 -24.13 -15.93
N ILE A 46 -1.59 -23.15 -15.13
CA ILE A 46 -2.35 -22.67 -13.96
C ILE A 46 -3.69 -22.03 -14.35
N LEU A 47 -3.77 -21.32 -15.47
CA LEU A 47 -5.01 -20.73 -15.99
C LEU A 47 -5.85 -21.77 -16.74
N GLU A 48 -5.24 -22.63 -17.53
CA GLU A 48 -5.92 -23.64 -18.31
C GLU A 48 -6.72 -24.59 -17.42
N ARG A 49 -6.17 -24.99 -16.28
CA ARG A 49 -6.87 -25.79 -15.26
C ARG A 49 -8.11 -25.13 -14.65
N THR A 50 -8.28 -23.81 -14.82
CA THR A 50 -9.51 -23.12 -14.36
C THR A 50 -10.70 -23.30 -15.32
N TYR A 51 -10.47 -23.84 -16.52
CA TYR A 51 -11.53 -24.11 -17.50
C TYR A 51 -12.07 -25.52 -17.31
N LYS A 52 -13.38 -25.63 -17.02
CA LYS A 52 -14.01 -26.90 -16.68
C LYS A 52 -14.50 -27.72 -17.89
N GLY A 53 -14.42 -27.16 -19.08
CA GLY A 53 -15.02 -27.75 -20.28
C GLY A 53 -16.56 -27.72 -20.26
N GLY A 54 -17.19 -28.15 -21.38
CA GLY A 54 -18.64 -28.08 -21.55
C GLY A 54 -19.14 -26.69 -21.98
N GLY A 55 -20.32 -26.62 -22.58
CA GLY A 55 -20.89 -25.37 -23.08
C GLY A 55 -20.26 -24.89 -24.40
N THR A 56 -20.36 -23.57 -24.64
CA THR A 56 -19.77 -22.91 -25.82
C THR A 56 -18.24 -22.92 -25.78
N SER A 57 -17.60 -22.94 -26.94
CA SER A 57 -16.14 -22.85 -27.08
C SER A 57 -15.57 -21.62 -26.39
N SER A 58 -14.56 -21.81 -25.57
CA SER A 58 -13.87 -20.72 -24.86
C SER A 58 -12.64 -20.25 -25.64
N TYR A 59 -12.34 -18.97 -25.58
CA TYR A 59 -11.07 -18.45 -26.08
C TYR A 59 -9.90 -18.99 -25.23
N HIS A 60 -8.82 -19.37 -25.89
CA HIS A 60 -7.63 -19.83 -25.21
C HIS A 60 -7.06 -18.74 -24.31
N PRO A 61 -6.69 -19.00 -23.02
CA PRO A 61 -6.20 -17.99 -22.09
C PRO A 61 -4.96 -17.24 -22.58
N LYS A 62 -4.11 -17.88 -23.37
CA LYS A 62 -2.94 -17.25 -23.99
C LYS A 62 -3.33 -16.13 -24.95
N VAL A 63 -4.36 -16.31 -25.76
CA VAL A 63 -4.85 -15.27 -26.69
C VAL A 63 -5.39 -14.07 -25.91
N LEU A 64 -6.23 -14.33 -24.90
CA LEU A 64 -6.80 -13.26 -24.06
C LEU A 64 -5.70 -12.51 -23.29
N LEU A 65 -4.68 -13.21 -22.79
CA LEU A 65 -3.55 -12.59 -22.12
C LEU A 65 -2.72 -11.70 -23.05
N LYS A 66 -2.41 -12.18 -24.25
CA LYS A 66 -1.71 -11.40 -25.27
C LYS A 66 -2.45 -10.11 -25.62
N ILE A 67 -3.77 -10.22 -25.85
CA ILE A 67 -4.64 -9.07 -26.12
C ILE A 67 -4.57 -8.05 -24.96
N LEU A 68 -4.75 -8.50 -23.72
CA LEU A 68 -4.73 -7.61 -22.55
C LEU A 68 -3.37 -6.93 -22.37
N VAL A 69 -2.28 -7.69 -22.41
CA VAL A 69 -0.94 -7.14 -22.21
C VAL A 69 -0.60 -6.13 -23.29
N TYR A 70 -0.91 -6.44 -24.55
CA TYR A 70 -0.69 -5.50 -25.64
C TYR A 70 -1.59 -4.25 -25.54
N ALA A 71 -2.83 -4.41 -25.10
CA ALA A 71 -3.72 -3.30 -24.85
C ALA A 71 -3.16 -2.34 -23.78
N TYR A 72 -2.66 -2.88 -22.69
CA TYR A 72 -2.04 -2.08 -21.62
C TYR A 72 -0.74 -1.40 -22.10
N LEU A 73 0.04 -2.06 -22.95
CA LEU A 73 1.23 -1.47 -23.59
C LEU A 73 0.83 -0.28 -24.50
N ARG A 74 -0.36 -0.33 -25.12
CA ARG A 74 -0.92 0.74 -25.95
C ARG A 74 -1.78 1.74 -25.17
N ASN A 75 -1.79 1.67 -23.82
CA ASN A 75 -2.58 2.51 -22.91
C ASN A 75 -4.10 2.35 -23.10
N LEU A 76 -4.55 1.20 -23.59
CA LEU A 76 -5.96 0.84 -23.71
C LEU A 76 -6.38 -0.01 -22.52
N TYR A 77 -7.08 0.59 -21.56
CA TYR A 77 -7.46 -0.07 -20.28
C TYR A 77 -8.93 -0.50 -20.25
N SER A 78 -9.79 0.12 -21.04
CA SER A 78 -11.22 -0.20 -21.11
C SER A 78 -11.47 -1.43 -21.96
N SER A 79 -12.20 -2.44 -21.45
CA SER A 79 -12.54 -3.65 -22.20
C SER A 79 -13.31 -3.36 -23.49
N ARG A 80 -14.17 -2.33 -23.50
CA ARG A 80 -14.90 -1.91 -24.72
C ARG A 80 -13.96 -1.32 -25.78
N LYS A 81 -13.00 -0.48 -25.37
CA LYS A 81 -11.99 0.03 -26.30
C LYS A 81 -11.04 -1.06 -26.82
N ILE A 82 -10.82 -2.11 -26.04
CA ILE A 82 -10.03 -3.28 -26.47
C ILE A 82 -10.81 -4.08 -27.52
N GLU A 83 -12.11 -4.30 -27.31
CA GLU A 83 -13.01 -4.94 -28.27
C GLU A 83 -13.05 -4.16 -29.59
N GLU A 84 -13.21 -2.84 -29.54
CA GLU A 84 -13.16 -1.94 -30.71
C GLU A 84 -11.82 -2.07 -31.46
N ALA A 85 -10.70 -2.04 -30.73
CA ALA A 85 -9.37 -2.19 -31.31
C ALA A 85 -9.15 -3.56 -32.00
N LEU A 86 -9.79 -4.62 -31.54
CA LEU A 86 -9.76 -5.94 -32.18
C LEU A 86 -10.47 -5.95 -33.54
N GLY A 87 -11.40 -5.02 -33.78
CA GLY A 87 -12.08 -4.84 -35.05
C GLY A 87 -11.38 -3.91 -36.05
N GLU A 88 -10.59 -2.95 -35.52
CA GLU A 88 -10.12 -1.79 -36.32
C GLU A 88 -8.59 -1.72 -36.42
N ASN A 89 -7.84 -2.33 -35.48
CA ASN A 89 -6.39 -2.20 -35.42
C ASN A 89 -5.69 -3.47 -35.88
N LEU A 90 -4.92 -3.37 -36.96
CA LEU A 90 -4.18 -4.46 -37.57
C LEU A 90 -3.31 -5.27 -36.59
N HIS A 91 -2.64 -4.60 -35.66
CA HIS A 91 -1.76 -5.27 -34.72
C HIS A 91 -2.54 -6.11 -33.68
N PHE A 92 -3.74 -5.66 -33.30
CA PHE A 92 -4.65 -6.46 -32.46
C PHE A 92 -5.23 -7.63 -33.24
N MET A 93 -5.62 -7.42 -34.51
CA MET A 93 -6.11 -8.49 -35.40
C MET A 93 -5.04 -9.57 -35.60
N TRP A 94 -3.80 -9.18 -35.86
CA TRP A 94 -2.68 -10.11 -36.00
C TRP A 94 -2.44 -10.90 -34.70
N LEU A 95 -2.41 -10.23 -33.53
CA LEU A 95 -2.13 -10.85 -32.24
C LEU A 95 -3.22 -11.83 -31.81
N ALA A 96 -4.48 -11.50 -32.11
CA ALA A 96 -5.65 -12.32 -31.78
C ALA A 96 -5.92 -13.43 -32.79
N GLY A 97 -5.29 -13.39 -33.98
CA GLY A 97 -5.65 -14.23 -35.11
C GLY A 97 -7.07 -13.90 -35.56
N THR A 98 -7.93 -14.91 -35.65
CA THR A 98 -9.36 -14.72 -35.97
C THR A 98 -10.25 -14.52 -34.76
N ALA A 99 -9.67 -14.52 -33.54
CA ALA A 99 -10.42 -14.41 -32.29
C ALA A 99 -10.91 -12.96 -32.07
N ARG A 100 -12.20 -12.82 -31.77
CA ARG A 100 -12.83 -11.52 -31.46
C ARG A 100 -13.61 -11.62 -30.15
N PRO A 101 -12.93 -11.70 -28.99
CA PRO A 101 -13.62 -11.70 -27.72
C PRO A 101 -14.31 -10.37 -27.48
N ASP A 102 -15.55 -10.41 -26.98
CA ASP A 102 -16.31 -9.26 -26.57
C ASP A 102 -15.76 -8.64 -25.26
N HIS A 103 -16.21 -7.43 -24.94
CA HIS A 103 -15.78 -6.70 -23.76
C HIS A 103 -16.11 -7.42 -22.44
N ASN A 104 -17.19 -8.22 -22.40
CA ASN A 104 -17.54 -9.00 -21.20
C ASN A 104 -16.55 -10.15 -20.99
N THR A 105 -16.20 -10.87 -22.05
CA THR A 105 -15.18 -11.93 -22.02
C THR A 105 -13.83 -11.37 -21.57
N ILE A 106 -13.39 -10.25 -22.14
CA ILE A 106 -12.14 -9.57 -21.74
C ILE A 106 -12.19 -9.13 -20.28
N SER A 107 -13.31 -8.52 -19.84
CA SER A 107 -13.48 -8.07 -18.46
C SER A 107 -13.51 -9.24 -17.48
N ASN A 108 -14.23 -10.32 -17.78
CA ASN A 108 -14.32 -11.50 -16.94
C ASN A 108 -12.98 -12.25 -16.84
N PHE A 109 -12.24 -12.32 -17.92
CA PHE A 109 -10.89 -12.90 -17.91
C PHE A 109 -9.97 -12.08 -17.01
N ARG A 110 -9.92 -10.74 -17.18
CA ARG A 110 -9.09 -9.84 -16.38
C ARG A 110 -9.45 -9.86 -14.90
N SER A 111 -10.73 -9.72 -14.56
CA SER A 111 -11.19 -9.56 -13.17
C SER A 111 -11.48 -10.86 -12.45
N GLY A 112 -11.61 -11.97 -13.17
CA GLY A 112 -11.96 -13.29 -12.63
C GLY A 112 -10.85 -14.30 -12.81
N ARG A 113 -10.53 -14.69 -14.05
CA ARG A 113 -9.59 -15.78 -14.34
C ARG A 113 -8.14 -15.46 -13.96
N LEU A 114 -7.70 -14.21 -14.18
CA LEU A 114 -6.35 -13.79 -13.81
C LEU A 114 -6.18 -13.53 -12.31
N LYS A 115 -7.28 -13.30 -11.60
CA LYS A 115 -7.27 -13.03 -10.16
C LYS A 115 -6.56 -14.15 -9.39
N GLY A 116 -5.57 -13.79 -8.56
CA GLY A 116 -4.79 -14.73 -7.76
C GLY A 116 -3.75 -15.56 -8.53
N HIS A 117 -3.74 -15.49 -9.86
CA HIS A 117 -2.79 -16.23 -10.70
C HIS A 117 -1.79 -15.34 -11.42
N PHE A 118 -2.13 -14.07 -11.62
CA PHE A 118 -1.35 -13.17 -12.47
C PHE A 118 0.07 -12.93 -11.95
N LYS A 119 0.27 -12.88 -10.65
CA LYS A 119 1.59 -12.70 -10.03
C LYS A 119 2.60 -13.77 -10.49
N LYS A 120 2.16 -15.04 -10.55
CA LYS A 120 3.00 -16.16 -11.02
C LYS A 120 3.35 -16.02 -12.50
N ILE A 121 2.41 -15.56 -13.31
CA ILE A 121 2.62 -15.29 -14.74
C ILE A 121 3.62 -14.14 -14.93
N PHE A 122 3.45 -13.05 -14.17
CA PHE A 122 4.36 -11.92 -14.18
C PHE A 122 5.79 -12.34 -13.82
N ASN A 123 5.96 -13.16 -12.78
CA ASN A 123 7.28 -13.65 -12.37
C ASN A 123 7.97 -14.47 -13.46
N GLN A 124 7.25 -15.31 -14.23
CA GLN A 124 7.82 -16.03 -15.36
C GLN A 124 8.36 -15.07 -16.43
N VAL A 125 7.61 -14.01 -16.75
CA VAL A 125 8.07 -12.99 -17.73
C VAL A 125 9.32 -12.27 -17.21
N VAL A 126 9.39 -11.94 -15.92
CA VAL A 126 10.58 -11.32 -15.33
C VAL A 126 11.79 -12.25 -15.40
N VAL A 127 11.63 -13.55 -15.15
CA VAL A 127 12.71 -14.55 -15.28
C VAL A 127 13.21 -14.61 -16.72
N LEU A 128 12.33 -14.68 -17.72
CA LEU A 128 12.70 -14.66 -19.13
C LEU A 128 13.50 -13.38 -19.51
N LEU A 129 13.07 -12.22 -19.01
CA LEU A 129 13.79 -10.96 -19.23
C LEU A 129 15.17 -10.95 -18.53
N ALA A 130 15.29 -11.60 -17.38
CA ALA A 130 16.58 -11.77 -16.70
C ALA A 130 17.51 -12.71 -17.46
N GLU A 131 17.00 -13.82 -18.00
CA GLU A 131 17.75 -14.74 -18.85
C GLU A 131 18.23 -14.09 -20.15
N GLN A 132 17.46 -13.15 -20.69
CA GLN A 132 17.83 -12.33 -21.84
C GLN A 132 18.84 -11.20 -21.49
N GLY A 133 19.21 -11.05 -20.21
CA GLY A 133 20.20 -10.05 -19.76
C GLY A 133 19.66 -8.63 -19.59
N HIS A 134 18.34 -8.40 -19.68
CA HIS A 134 17.77 -7.07 -19.50
C HIS A 134 17.82 -6.56 -18.05
N LEU A 135 17.74 -7.45 -17.07
CA LEU A 135 17.70 -7.14 -15.65
C LEU A 135 18.44 -8.19 -14.82
N SER A 136 18.67 -7.87 -13.53
CA SER A 136 19.17 -8.81 -12.53
C SER A 136 18.17 -8.90 -11.36
N LEU A 137 18.09 -10.07 -10.73
CA LEU A 137 17.30 -10.29 -9.52
C LEU A 137 18.13 -10.16 -8.22
N LYS A 138 19.35 -9.62 -8.33
CA LYS A 138 20.28 -9.48 -7.19
C LYS A 138 20.07 -8.17 -6.44
N ASP A 139 20.09 -7.04 -7.16
CA ASP A 139 20.01 -5.71 -6.60
C ASP A 139 18.62 -5.13 -6.85
N ILE A 140 17.88 -4.81 -5.79
CA ILE A 140 16.52 -4.29 -5.89
C ILE A 140 16.44 -2.86 -5.36
N TYR A 141 15.85 -1.97 -6.15
CA TYR A 141 15.53 -0.60 -5.77
C TYR A 141 14.04 -0.51 -5.46
N LEU A 142 13.71 -0.28 -4.18
CA LEU A 142 12.33 -0.25 -3.68
C LEU A 142 11.88 1.19 -3.43
N ASP A 143 10.68 1.50 -3.90
CA ASP A 143 9.96 2.71 -3.53
C ASP A 143 8.44 2.50 -3.58
N GLY A 144 7.70 3.38 -2.90
CA GLY A 144 6.26 3.38 -2.84
C GLY A 144 5.63 4.57 -3.55
N THR A 145 4.50 4.34 -4.21
CA THR A 145 3.68 5.41 -4.77
C THR A 145 2.19 5.14 -4.56
N LYS A 146 1.40 6.21 -4.47
CA LYS A 146 -0.04 6.12 -4.26
C LYS A 146 -0.77 6.25 -5.59
N ILE A 147 -1.73 5.33 -5.82
CA ILE A 147 -2.60 5.32 -7.00
C ILE A 147 -4.05 5.38 -6.53
N GLU A 148 -4.85 6.24 -7.15
CA GLU A 148 -6.25 6.45 -6.80
C GLU A 148 -7.08 5.19 -7.10
N ALA A 149 -7.96 4.81 -6.17
CA ALA A 149 -8.89 3.69 -6.34
C ALA A 149 -10.10 4.10 -7.19
N ASN A 150 -10.75 3.12 -7.79
CA ASN A 150 -12.05 3.31 -8.45
C ASN A 150 -13.17 3.44 -7.42
N ALA A 151 -13.16 4.50 -6.65
CA ALA A 151 -14.09 4.73 -5.57
C ALA A 151 -14.59 6.17 -5.55
N ASN A 152 -15.74 6.38 -4.91
CA ASN A 152 -16.26 7.71 -4.70
C ASN A 152 -15.44 8.42 -3.60
N ARG A 153 -14.99 9.63 -3.89
CA ARG A 153 -14.15 10.44 -2.98
C ARG A 153 -14.88 10.94 -1.74
N TYR A 154 -16.21 10.97 -1.76
CA TYR A 154 -17.04 11.54 -0.69
C TYR A 154 -17.71 10.49 0.18
N THR A 155 -17.62 9.21 -0.16
CA THR A 155 -18.20 8.11 0.60
C THR A 155 -17.15 7.42 1.46
N PHE A 156 -16.77 8.06 2.54
CA PHE A 156 -15.75 7.57 3.47
C PHE A 156 -16.35 7.04 4.78
N VAL A 157 -15.63 6.13 5.39
CA VAL A 157 -15.85 5.64 6.75
C VAL A 157 -14.56 5.81 7.53
N TRP A 158 -14.66 6.45 8.70
CA TRP A 158 -13.53 6.67 9.61
C TRP A 158 -13.67 5.85 10.87
N ALA A 159 -12.64 5.13 11.29
CA ALA A 159 -12.61 4.37 12.54
C ALA A 159 -12.94 5.26 13.75
N LYS A 160 -12.35 6.48 13.80
CA LYS A 160 -12.68 7.48 14.83
C LYS A 160 -14.16 7.87 14.83
N GLY A 161 -14.79 7.97 13.65
CA GLY A 161 -16.21 8.29 13.53
C GLY A 161 -17.11 7.19 14.07
N ILE A 162 -16.76 5.92 13.84
CA ILE A 162 -17.46 4.77 14.42
C ILE A 162 -17.32 4.79 15.94
N LYS A 163 -16.10 4.93 16.46
CA LYS A 163 -15.85 5.01 17.91
C LYS A 163 -16.68 6.11 18.57
N THR A 164 -16.64 7.33 18.04
CA THR A 164 -17.43 8.46 18.56
C THR A 164 -18.95 8.18 18.50
N SER A 165 -19.41 7.48 17.45
CA SER A 165 -20.84 7.13 17.32
C SER A 165 -21.26 6.07 18.35
N ARG A 166 -20.40 5.09 18.66
CA ARG A 166 -20.63 4.12 19.74
C ARG A 166 -20.66 4.79 21.11
N GLU A 167 -19.67 5.65 21.39
CA GLU A 167 -19.61 6.42 22.65
C GLU A 167 -20.88 7.29 22.83
N ARG A 168 -21.41 7.86 21.74
CA ARG A 168 -22.65 8.63 21.77
C ARG A 168 -23.85 7.76 22.10
N ILE A 169 -23.97 6.58 21.51
CA ILE A 169 -25.06 5.62 21.83
C ILE A 169 -24.97 5.23 23.31
N GLN A 170 -23.77 4.91 23.81
CA GLN A 170 -23.51 4.57 25.21
C GLN A 170 -23.97 5.68 26.16
N LYS A 171 -23.54 6.90 25.87
CA LYS A 171 -23.95 8.06 26.66
C LYS A 171 -25.47 8.24 26.68
N GLN A 172 -26.10 8.11 25.52
CA GLN A 172 -27.54 8.28 25.39
C GLN A 172 -28.34 7.15 26.07
N LEU A 173 -27.82 5.91 26.10
CA LEU A 173 -28.40 4.83 26.88
C LEU A 173 -28.35 5.13 28.37
N LYS A 174 -27.21 5.58 28.88
CA LYS A 174 -27.06 6.00 30.29
C LYS A 174 -27.98 7.14 30.65
N GLU A 175 -28.17 8.12 29.76
CA GLU A 175 -29.15 9.21 29.99
C GLU A 175 -30.60 8.71 30.04
N LEU A 176 -30.98 7.75 29.19
CA LEU A 176 -32.30 7.14 29.21
C LEU A 176 -32.51 6.31 30.48
N TRP A 177 -31.47 5.59 30.93
CA TRP A 177 -31.54 4.86 32.21
C TRP A 177 -31.66 5.81 33.41
N GLY A 178 -30.90 6.89 33.45
CA GLY A 178 -31.02 7.91 34.47
C GLY A 178 -32.44 8.59 34.53
N TYR A 179 -33.18 8.55 33.42
CA TYR A 179 -34.60 8.93 33.43
C TYR A 179 -35.43 7.86 34.13
N VAL A 180 -35.18 6.56 33.92
CA VAL A 180 -35.84 5.46 34.65
C VAL A 180 -35.58 5.61 36.15
N GLU A 181 -34.34 5.80 36.57
CA GLU A 181 -33.98 6.00 37.97
C GLU A 181 -34.73 7.16 38.61
N LYS A 182 -34.91 8.28 37.92
CA LYS A 182 -35.68 9.42 38.39
C LYS A 182 -37.19 9.11 38.56
N VAL A 183 -37.76 8.30 37.68
CA VAL A 183 -39.17 7.88 37.74
C VAL A 183 -39.42 6.94 38.91
N TYR A 184 -38.39 6.17 39.32
CA TYR A 184 -38.42 5.23 40.44
C TYR A 184 -37.85 5.79 41.75
N GLN A 185 -37.49 7.08 41.80
CA GLN A 185 -36.78 7.68 42.94
C GLN A 185 -37.52 7.58 44.28
N ASP A 186 -38.85 7.48 44.25
CA ASP A 186 -39.72 7.39 45.42
C ASP A 186 -40.21 5.96 45.68
N GLU A 187 -39.68 4.94 45.01
CA GLU A 187 -40.13 3.55 45.14
C GLU A 187 -39.04 2.65 45.77
N GLU A 188 -39.49 1.68 46.61
CA GLU A 188 -38.58 0.74 47.30
C GLU A 188 -37.86 -0.24 46.35
N GLN A 189 -38.32 -0.41 45.11
CA GLN A 189 -37.71 -1.31 44.12
C GLN A 189 -37.37 -0.54 42.85
N THR A 190 -36.09 -0.19 42.70
CA THR A 190 -35.51 0.28 41.42
C THR A 190 -35.08 -0.90 40.55
N PRO A 191 -35.34 -0.89 39.24
CA PRO A 191 -34.83 -1.93 38.33
C PRO A 191 -33.32 -2.01 38.35
N ASN A 192 -32.75 -3.24 38.23
CA ASN A 192 -31.31 -3.44 38.19
C ASN A 192 -30.69 -2.72 37.03
N MET A 193 -29.62 -1.95 37.31
CA MET A 193 -28.90 -1.19 36.31
C MET A 193 -28.24 -2.13 35.27
N PRO A 194 -28.48 -1.94 33.94
CA PRO A 194 -27.82 -2.72 32.93
C PRO A 194 -26.30 -2.45 32.85
N ASP A 195 -25.55 -3.44 32.40
CA ASP A 195 -24.13 -3.25 32.10
C ASP A 195 -23.92 -2.44 30.83
N PHE A 196 -23.43 -1.21 30.97
CA PHE A 196 -23.08 -0.32 29.89
C PHE A 196 -21.61 -0.46 29.42
N GLY A 197 -20.87 -1.44 29.89
CA GLY A 197 -19.45 -1.60 29.60
C GLY A 197 -19.18 -2.04 28.15
N ALA A 198 -19.98 -3.00 27.66
CA ALA A 198 -19.89 -3.47 26.28
C ALA A 198 -21.14 -3.06 25.50
N ILE A 199 -20.94 -2.41 24.34
CA ILE A 199 -22.04 -1.98 23.46
C ILE A 199 -22.03 -2.83 22.20
N ASP A 200 -22.81 -3.91 22.25
CA ASP A 200 -23.14 -4.72 21.08
C ASP A 200 -24.62 -4.56 20.71
N PRO A 201 -25.02 -4.93 19.48
CA PRO A 201 -26.40 -4.75 19.00
C PRO A 201 -27.46 -5.45 19.87
N GLN A 202 -27.14 -6.63 20.40
CA GLN A 202 -28.06 -7.44 21.18
C GLN A 202 -28.29 -6.83 22.59
N LYS A 203 -27.20 -6.51 23.30
CA LYS A 203 -27.26 -5.88 24.62
C LYS A 203 -27.99 -4.52 24.58
N VAL A 204 -27.73 -3.73 23.52
CA VAL A 204 -28.43 -2.45 23.35
C VAL A 204 -29.93 -2.66 23.12
N SER A 205 -30.35 -3.69 22.37
CA SER A 205 -31.73 -4.04 22.17
C SER A 205 -32.39 -4.45 23.50
N GLU A 206 -31.74 -5.37 24.23
CA GLU A 206 -32.22 -5.85 25.54
C GLU A 206 -32.35 -4.70 26.55
N THR A 207 -31.37 -3.80 26.61
CA THR A 207 -31.39 -2.62 27.48
C THR A 207 -32.57 -1.68 27.13
N ILE A 208 -32.79 -1.45 25.83
CA ILE A 208 -33.90 -0.62 25.37
C ILE A 208 -35.26 -1.27 25.72
N ASP A 209 -35.38 -2.59 25.58
CA ASP A 209 -36.57 -3.32 25.92
C ASP A 209 -36.83 -3.30 27.45
N GLN A 210 -35.77 -3.42 28.27
CA GLN A 210 -35.85 -3.24 29.73
C GLN A 210 -36.31 -1.83 30.11
N ILE A 211 -35.76 -0.78 29.46
CA ILE A 211 -36.22 0.60 29.68
C ILE A 211 -37.67 0.78 29.27
N ASN A 212 -38.11 0.22 28.13
CA ASN A 212 -39.49 0.30 27.69
C ASN A 212 -40.43 -0.41 28.67
N GLN A 213 -40.08 -1.60 29.14
CA GLN A 213 -40.84 -2.36 30.12
C GLN A 213 -40.97 -1.61 31.46
N ALA A 214 -39.85 -1.03 31.94
CA ALA A 214 -39.85 -0.23 33.17
C ALA A 214 -40.76 1.04 33.09
N LEU A 215 -41.02 1.53 31.87
CA LEU A 215 -41.78 2.76 31.64
C LEU A 215 -43.17 2.52 31.02
N GLU A 216 -43.63 1.25 30.87
CA GLU A 216 -44.85 0.90 30.10
C GLU A 216 -46.12 1.54 30.66
N ASP A 217 -46.33 1.50 31.98
CA ASP A 217 -47.56 1.99 32.65
C ASP A 217 -47.39 3.39 33.26
N ARG A 218 -46.37 4.16 32.81
CA ARG A 218 -46.06 5.45 33.42
C ARG A 218 -46.20 6.64 32.48
N PRO A 219 -46.57 7.82 32.99
CA PRO A 219 -46.58 9.03 32.19
C PRO A 219 -45.16 9.43 31.82
N ILE A 220 -44.83 9.27 30.54
CA ILE A 220 -43.48 9.55 29.99
C ILE A 220 -43.51 10.85 29.20
N ASP A 221 -42.47 11.67 29.37
CA ASP A 221 -42.23 12.85 28.50
C ASP A 221 -42.21 12.45 27.01
N LYS A 222 -42.94 13.22 26.19
CA LYS A 222 -43.07 13.02 24.75
C LYS A 222 -41.69 12.90 24.07
N LYS A 223 -40.70 13.67 24.51
CA LYS A 223 -39.33 13.65 23.97
C LYS A 223 -38.62 12.34 24.32
N VAL A 224 -38.78 11.83 25.53
CA VAL A 224 -38.21 10.53 25.97
C VAL A 224 -38.81 9.40 25.15
N ARG A 225 -40.16 9.38 24.98
CA ARG A 225 -40.83 8.39 24.14
C ARG A 225 -40.34 8.39 22.69
N GLN A 226 -40.18 9.57 22.10
CA GLN A 226 -39.62 9.70 20.73
C GLN A 226 -38.18 9.17 20.66
N LYS A 227 -37.34 9.46 21.67
CA LYS A 227 -35.96 9.00 21.74
C LYS A 227 -35.89 7.47 21.90
N LEU A 228 -36.72 6.86 22.71
CA LEU A 228 -36.82 5.41 22.87
C LEU A 228 -37.25 4.71 21.58
N ASN A 229 -38.27 5.21 20.91
CA ASN A 229 -38.74 4.68 19.63
C ASN A 229 -37.62 4.77 18.54
N TYR A 230 -36.89 5.89 18.51
CA TYR A 230 -35.78 6.06 17.61
C TYR A 230 -34.63 5.08 17.96
N ALA A 231 -34.29 4.95 19.24
CA ALA A 231 -33.26 4.07 19.74
C ALA A 231 -33.54 2.61 19.36
N ARG A 232 -34.76 2.12 19.66
CA ARG A 232 -35.21 0.76 19.34
C ARG A 232 -35.09 0.44 17.85
N LYS A 233 -35.50 1.38 17.00
CA LYS A 233 -35.54 1.19 15.54
C LYS A 233 -34.14 1.27 14.90
N ASN A 234 -33.26 2.11 15.42
CA ASN A 234 -32.04 2.52 14.68
C ASN A 234 -30.73 2.07 15.32
N TRP A 235 -30.63 2.03 16.67
CA TRP A 235 -29.33 1.80 17.29
C TRP A 235 -28.77 0.39 17.07
N PRO A 236 -29.53 -0.71 17.21
CA PRO A 236 -29.04 -2.04 16.92
C PRO A 236 -28.54 -2.17 15.48
N LYS A 237 -29.31 -1.69 14.51
CA LYS A 237 -28.95 -1.69 13.09
C LYS A 237 -27.69 -0.85 12.79
N ASN A 238 -27.52 0.27 13.49
CA ASN A 238 -26.34 1.10 13.36
C ASN A 238 -25.10 0.39 13.92
N LEU A 239 -25.23 -0.29 15.05
CA LEU A 239 -24.13 -1.05 15.66
C LEU A 239 -23.71 -2.23 14.78
N GLU A 240 -24.67 -3.02 14.25
CA GLU A 240 -24.37 -4.08 13.26
C GLU A 240 -23.61 -3.55 12.04
N ARG A 241 -24.02 -2.36 11.57
CA ARG A 241 -23.32 -1.70 10.46
C ARG A 241 -21.91 -1.29 10.87
N TYR A 242 -21.71 -0.79 12.10
CA TYR A 242 -20.38 -0.41 12.59
C TYR A 242 -19.49 -1.63 12.76
N ASP A 243 -20.00 -2.75 13.29
CA ASP A 243 -19.26 -4.02 13.41
C ASP A 243 -18.78 -4.51 12.06
N ARG A 244 -19.66 -4.53 11.06
CA ARG A 244 -19.32 -4.89 9.68
C ARG A 244 -18.25 -3.98 9.09
N GLN A 245 -18.38 -2.66 9.31
CA GLN A 245 -17.41 -1.68 8.80
C GLN A 245 -16.05 -1.81 9.47
N GLU A 246 -16.01 -2.07 10.78
CA GLU A 246 -14.75 -2.32 11.51
C GLU A 246 -14.08 -3.61 11.04
N GLY A 247 -14.85 -4.69 10.85
CA GLY A 247 -14.33 -5.94 10.28
C GLY A 247 -13.74 -5.73 8.87
N GLN A 248 -14.43 -4.98 8.01
CA GLN A 248 -13.92 -4.64 6.67
C GLN A 248 -12.68 -3.74 6.70
N MET A 249 -12.56 -2.86 7.68
CA MET A 249 -11.38 -2.00 7.81
C MET A 249 -10.12 -2.75 8.22
N GLY A 250 -10.23 -3.84 8.99
CA GLY A 250 -9.08 -4.63 9.40
C GLY A 250 -7.98 -3.82 10.10
N GLY A 251 -8.36 -2.95 11.05
CA GLY A 251 -7.42 -2.09 11.80
C GLY A 251 -6.97 -0.80 11.09
N ARG A 252 -7.40 -0.56 9.85
CA ARG A 252 -7.13 0.70 9.12
C ARG A 252 -7.91 1.87 9.72
N ASN A 253 -7.39 3.09 9.54
CA ASN A 253 -8.05 4.31 10.04
C ASN A 253 -9.28 4.73 9.22
N SER A 254 -9.38 4.27 7.97
CA SER A 254 -10.45 4.66 7.04
C SER A 254 -10.63 3.65 5.91
N MET A 255 -11.81 3.63 5.32
CA MET A 255 -12.12 2.91 4.09
C MET A 255 -13.12 3.67 3.23
N SER A 256 -13.21 3.33 1.93
CA SER A 256 -14.28 3.79 1.06
C SER A 256 -15.47 2.81 1.10
N ARG A 257 -16.70 3.32 1.06
CA ARG A 257 -17.89 2.44 0.93
C ARG A 257 -18.00 1.79 -0.44
N THR A 258 -17.45 2.43 -1.46
CA THR A 258 -17.50 1.95 -2.85
C THR A 258 -16.46 0.88 -3.13
N ASP A 259 -15.30 0.97 -2.47
CA ASP A 259 -14.20 0.02 -2.51
C ASP A 259 -13.65 -0.15 -1.09
N PRO A 260 -14.16 -1.13 -0.32
CA PRO A 260 -13.79 -1.30 1.09
C PRO A 260 -12.30 -1.56 1.32
N ASP A 261 -11.58 -2.05 0.31
CA ASP A 261 -10.15 -2.31 0.40
C ASP A 261 -9.29 -1.03 0.22
N ALA A 262 -9.88 0.03 -0.38
CA ALA A 262 -9.20 1.30 -0.55
C ALA A 262 -9.18 2.12 0.75
N THR A 263 -8.00 2.65 1.08
CA THR A 263 -7.79 3.53 2.23
C THR A 263 -7.70 4.99 1.79
N PHE A 264 -8.26 5.91 2.56
CA PHE A 264 -8.11 7.34 2.29
C PHE A 264 -6.69 7.80 2.62
N MET A 265 -6.00 8.32 1.61
CA MET A 265 -4.62 8.78 1.72
C MET A 265 -4.36 10.05 0.93
N ARG A 266 -3.36 10.82 1.35
CA ARG A 266 -2.90 11.99 0.62
C ARG A 266 -2.10 11.51 -0.60
N MET A 267 -2.50 11.93 -1.79
CA MET A 267 -1.75 11.64 -3.02
C MET A 267 -0.50 12.52 -3.12
N LYS A 268 0.59 11.99 -3.72
CA LYS A 268 1.81 12.77 -3.98
C LYS A 268 1.55 13.93 -4.97
N GLU A 269 0.59 13.75 -5.87
CA GLU A 269 0.20 14.70 -6.92
C GLU A 269 -1.00 15.57 -6.49
N ASP A 270 -0.86 16.25 -5.38
CA ASP A 270 -1.85 17.25 -4.94
C ASP A 270 -1.49 18.62 -5.53
N HIS A 271 -1.89 18.84 -6.78
CA HIS A 271 -1.62 20.09 -7.50
C HIS A 271 -2.24 21.33 -6.81
N MET A 272 -3.32 21.13 -6.07
CA MET A 272 -4.00 22.18 -5.34
C MET A 272 -3.38 22.45 -3.95
N GLN A 273 -2.47 21.60 -3.51
CA GLN A 273 -1.84 21.63 -2.18
C GLN A 273 -2.83 21.78 -1.01
N ASN A 274 -4.09 21.38 -1.23
CA ASN A 274 -5.16 21.50 -0.24
C ASN A 274 -5.21 20.30 0.73
N GLY A 275 -4.32 19.33 0.58
CA GLY A 275 -4.23 18.15 1.42
C GLY A 275 -5.41 17.20 1.29
N GLN A 276 -6.17 17.27 0.19
CA GLN A 276 -7.34 16.42 -0.03
C GLN A 276 -6.98 14.95 0.01
N LEU A 277 -7.70 14.20 0.85
CA LEU A 277 -7.59 12.75 0.93
C LEU A 277 -8.42 12.11 -0.19
N LYS A 278 -7.83 11.13 -0.86
CA LYS A 278 -8.52 10.32 -1.87
C LYS A 278 -8.42 8.83 -1.51
N PRO A 279 -9.46 8.03 -1.83
CA PRO A 279 -9.35 6.59 -1.69
C PRO A 279 -8.29 6.06 -2.65
N GLY A 280 -7.38 5.23 -2.17
CA GLY A 280 -6.27 4.72 -2.96
C GLY A 280 -5.59 3.53 -2.34
N TYR A 281 -4.62 3.04 -3.09
CA TYR A 281 -3.71 1.96 -2.69
C TYR A 281 -2.28 2.47 -2.72
N ASN A 282 -1.47 2.00 -1.79
CA ASN A 282 -0.04 2.27 -1.74
C ASN A 282 0.68 1.16 -2.52
N LEU A 283 1.07 1.46 -3.76
CA LEU A 283 1.84 0.55 -4.61
C LEU A 283 3.30 0.58 -4.19
N GLN A 284 3.85 -0.58 -3.91
CA GLN A 284 5.27 -0.82 -3.73
C GLN A 284 5.82 -1.45 -5.01
N ALA A 285 6.90 -0.93 -5.55
CA ALA A 285 7.58 -1.47 -6.72
C ALA A 285 9.06 -1.68 -6.42
N GLY A 286 9.51 -2.92 -6.57
CA GLY A 286 10.91 -3.29 -6.62
C GLY A 286 11.38 -3.27 -8.07
N THR A 287 12.44 -2.54 -8.37
CA THR A 287 12.96 -2.39 -9.73
C THR A 287 14.43 -2.78 -9.84
N ASN A 288 14.83 -3.19 -11.03
CA ASN A 288 16.22 -3.33 -11.41
C ASN A 288 16.37 -2.89 -12.86
N ASN A 289 17.29 -1.98 -13.09
CA ASN A 289 17.53 -1.40 -14.42
C ASN A 289 16.26 -0.79 -15.05
N GLN A 290 15.40 -0.20 -14.20
CA GLN A 290 14.07 0.34 -14.54
C GLN A 290 13.04 -0.73 -15.03
N PHE A 291 13.32 -2.01 -14.89
CA PHE A 291 12.31 -3.04 -15.01
C PHE A 291 11.66 -3.29 -13.64
N ILE A 292 10.37 -3.47 -13.61
CA ILE A 292 9.67 -3.87 -12.38
C ILE A 292 9.91 -5.35 -12.19
N VAL A 293 10.62 -5.71 -11.12
CA VAL A 293 10.90 -7.12 -10.79
C VAL A 293 9.91 -7.65 -9.76
N ASN A 294 9.36 -6.80 -8.93
CA ASN A 294 8.31 -7.16 -7.99
C ASN A 294 7.36 -5.98 -7.75
N TYR A 295 6.11 -6.26 -7.45
CA TYR A 295 5.12 -5.28 -7.03
C TYR A 295 4.26 -5.85 -5.90
N SER A 296 3.78 -4.99 -5.03
CA SER A 296 2.80 -5.33 -4.00
C SER A 296 1.93 -4.13 -3.68
N LEU A 297 0.75 -4.37 -3.14
CA LEU A 297 -0.20 -3.35 -2.75
C LEU A 297 -0.34 -3.33 -1.23
N ALA A 298 -0.16 -2.16 -0.63
CA ALA A 298 -0.44 -1.94 0.77
C ALA A 298 -1.69 -1.06 0.94
N GLN A 299 -2.51 -1.43 1.91
CA GLN A 299 -3.69 -0.65 2.30
C GLN A 299 -3.33 0.44 3.33
N THR A 300 -2.07 0.47 3.79
CA THR A 300 -1.54 1.46 4.73
C THR A 300 -0.99 2.69 4.00
N THR A 301 -1.05 3.83 4.66
CA THR A 301 -0.51 5.09 4.12
C THR A 301 1.00 5.23 4.29
N SER A 302 1.62 4.37 5.12
CA SER A 302 3.05 4.34 5.43
C SER A 302 3.75 3.23 4.66
N ASP A 303 4.92 3.52 4.13
CA ASP A 303 5.77 2.55 3.44
C ASP A 303 6.51 1.62 4.41
N THR A 304 6.70 2.06 5.67
CA THR A 304 7.42 1.32 6.71
C THR A 304 6.88 -0.10 6.90
N THR A 305 5.55 -0.26 6.90
CA THR A 305 4.88 -1.55 7.13
C THR A 305 4.76 -2.42 5.87
N ALA A 306 5.21 -1.91 4.72
CA ALA A 306 5.05 -2.59 3.44
C ALA A 306 6.29 -3.39 3.01
N LEU A 307 7.48 -3.10 3.59
CA LEU A 307 8.75 -3.67 3.17
C LEU A 307 8.78 -5.19 3.33
N ILE A 308 8.44 -5.70 4.51
CA ILE A 308 8.52 -7.12 4.84
C ILE A 308 7.69 -7.95 3.85
N GLY A 309 6.40 -7.63 3.71
CA GLY A 309 5.52 -8.34 2.77
C GLY A 309 5.98 -8.23 1.31
N HIS A 310 6.63 -7.10 0.94
CA HIS A 310 7.20 -6.95 -0.41
C HIS A 310 8.41 -7.87 -0.63
N VAL A 311 9.30 -7.97 0.34
CA VAL A 311 10.49 -8.85 0.29
C VAL A 311 10.10 -10.32 0.33
N GLU A 312 9.13 -10.69 1.17
CA GLU A 312 8.59 -12.05 1.23
C GLU A 312 7.94 -12.45 -0.09
N GLY A 313 7.10 -11.57 -0.68
CA GLY A 313 6.50 -11.81 -1.99
C GLY A 313 7.52 -11.94 -3.13
N PHE A 314 8.66 -11.25 -3.04
CA PHE A 314 9.79 -11.46 -3.96
C PHE A 314 10.43 -12.83 -3.74
N THR A 315 10.73 -13.17 -2.49
CA THR A 315 11.37 -14.44 -2.13
C THR A 315 10.50 -15.64 -2.51
N GLU A 316 9.19 -15.58 -2.27
CA GLU A 316 8.24 -16.59 -2.68
C GLU A 316 8.18 -16.72 -4.21
N GLY A 317 8.18 -15.59 -4.90
CA GLY A 317 8.05 -15.55 -6.35
C GLY A 317 9.26 -16.11 -7.12
N TYR A 318 10.47 -15.96 -6.58
CA TYR A 318 11.72 -16.35 -7.24
C TYR A 318 12.51 -17.45 -6.52
N GLY A 319 12.00 -17.96 -5.39
CA GLY A 319 12.66 -19.00 -4.58
C GLY A 319 13.94 -18.56 -3.88
N ARG A 320 14.28 -17.26 -3.92
CA ARG A 320 15.46 -16.67 -3.29
C ARG A 320 15.22 -15.21 -2.92
N ALA A 321 15.84 -14.76 -1.84
CA ALA A 321 15.87 -13.34 -1.49
C ALA A 321 16.82 -12.55 -2.43
N PRO A 322 16.63 -11.23 -2.60
CA PRO A 322 17.62 -10.39 -3.28
C PRO A 322 18.91 -10.31 -2.45
N GLU A 323 20.05 -10.11 -3.10
CA GLU A 323 21.32 -9.95 -2.40
C GLU A 323 21.39 -8.56 -1.75
N LYS A 324 20.91 -7.51 -2.45
CA LYS A 324 20.94 -6.12 -2.01
C LYS A 324 19.58 -5.45 -2.17
N LEU A 325 19.23 -4.64 -1.19
CA LEU A 325 17.99 -3.84 -1.23
C LEU A 325 18.27 -2.38 -0.89
N THR A 326 17.89 -1.49 -1.80
CA THR A 326 18.00 -0.04 -1.62
C THR A 326 16.63 0.59 -1.51
N ALA A 327 16.37 1.33 -0.42
CA ALA A 327 15.11 2.03 -0.21
C ALA A 327 15.31 3.40 0.46
N ASP A 328 14.24 4.20 0.49
CA ASP A 328 14.30 5.51 1.12
C ASP A 328 14.11 5.45 2.66
N ALA A 329 14.09 6.63 3.29
CA ALA A 329 13.96 6.74 4.74
C ALA A 329 12.57 6.33 5.28
N GLY A 330 11.56 6.24 4.42
CA GLY A 330 10.23 5.76 4.78
C GLY A 330 10.20 4.31 5.23
N TYR A 331 11.22 3.53 4.85
CA TYR A 331 11.36 2.11 5.20
C TYR A 331 12.28 1.84 6.40
N GLY A 332 12.99 2.86 6.89
CA GLY A 332 14.02 2.72 7.94
C GLY A 332 13.45 2.52 9.34
N SER A 333 13.05 1.31 9.68
CA SER A 333 12.61 0.89 11.02
C SER A 333 13.47 -0.25 11.56
N GLU A 334 13.46 -0.44 12.89
CA GLU A 334 14.17 -1.57 13.54
C GLU A 334 13.70 -2.91 12.98
N GLU A 335 12.38 -3.10 12.94
CA GLU A 335 11.74 -4.31 12.42
C GLU A 335 12.20 -4.63 10.99
N ASN A 336 12.23 -3.62 10.10
CA ASN A 336 12.66 -3.80 8.71
C ASN A 336 14.14 -4.13 8.61
N TYR A 337 15.00 -3.45 9.38
CA TYR A 337 16.43 -3.77 9.36
C TYR A 337 16.72 -5.16 9.91
N ALA A 338 16.07 -5.54 11.03
CA ALA A 338 16.21 -6.87 11.61
C ALA A 338 15.72 -7.96 10.64
N HIS A 339 14.61 -7.72 9.93
CA HIS A 339 14.11 -8.64 8.92
C HIS A 339 15.11 -8.81 7.75
N LEU A 340 15.63 -7.70 7.21
CA LEU A 340 16.62 -7.76 6.12
C LEU A 340 17.90 -8.48 6.57
N GLU A 341 18.38 -8.20 7.77
CA GLU A 341 19.55 -8.87 8.36
C GLU A 341 19.29 -10.39 8.51
N SER A 342 18.11 -10.79 9.01
CA SER A 342 17.74 -12.21 9.18
C SER A 342 17.66 -12.98 7.85
N LYS A 343 17.37 -12.30 6.75
CA LYS A 343 17.33 -12.86 5.40
C LYS A 343 18.67 -12.80 4.68
N GLY A 344 19.73 -12.26 5.30
CA GLY A 344 21.04 -12.08 4.69
C GLY A 344 21.06 -11.03 3.59
N ILE A 345 20.09 -10.11 3.56
CA ILE A 345 19.99 -9.06 2.54
C ILE A 345 20.84 -7.86 2.96
N GLU A 346 21.74 -7.43 2.10
CA GLU A 346 22.52 -6.23 2.32
C GLU A 346 21.66 -4.98 2.13
N ALA A 347 21.38 -4.28 3.24
CA ALA A 347 20.42 -3.18 3.28
C ALA A 347 21.10 -1.81 3.05
N PHE A 348 20.78 -1.15 1.95
CA PHE A 348 21.08 0.26 1.67
C PHE A 348 19.85 1.13 1.92
N VAL A 349 19.21 0.95 3.06
CA VAL A 349 17.97 1.63 3.46
C VAL A 349 18.32 2.83 4.32
N LYS A 350 17.84 4.02 3.93
CA LYS A 350 18.03 5.23 4.74
C LYS A 350 17.15 5.17 5.99
N TYR A 351 17.61 5.78 7.08
CA TYR A 351 16.81 6.00 8.29
C TYR A 351 16.29 7.44 8.36
N GLY A 352 15.27 7.67 9.16
CA GLY A 352 14.77 9.01 9.43
C GLY A 352 15.90 9.91 9.95
N HIS A 353 16.01 11.12 9.48
CA HIS A 353 17.06 12.10 9.79
C HIS A 353 18.43 11.88 9.11
N PHE A 354 18.69 10.80 8.35
CA PHE A 354 19.95 10.57 7.65
C PHE A 354 20.46 11.80 6.86
N HIS A 355 19.58 12.44 6.09
CA HIS A 355 19.95 13.64 5.32
C HIS A 355 20.21 14.85 6.23
N LYS A 356 19.44 15.01 7.29
CA LYS A 356 19.60 16.11 8.25
C LYS A 356 20.93 15.98 8.98
N GLU A 357 21.25 14.80 9.48
CA GLU A 357 22.53 14.54 10.14
C GLU A 357 23.71 14.87 9.24
N ARG A 358 23.67 14.43 7.99
CA ARG A 358 24.72 14.78 7.00
C ARG A 358 24.85 16.27 6.72
N LEU A 359 23.72 16.99 6.68
CA LEU A 359 23.75 18.45 6.48
C LEU A 359 24.31 19.17 7.71
N ASP A 360 23.92 18.73 8.90
CA ASP A 360 24.40 19.29 10.15
C ASP A 360 25.92 19.03 10.32
N GLU A 361 26.40 17.83 9.97
CA GLU A 361 27.83 17.50 9.92
C GLU A 361 28.62 18.40 8.96
N LYS A 362 28.11 18.57 7.71
CA LYS A 362 28.76 19.46 6.73
C LYS A 362 28.81 20.93 7.16
N ARG A 363 27.81 21.38 7.94
CA ARG A 363 27.70 22.75 8.43
C ARG A 363 28.40 22.99 9.76
N GLY A 364 28.90 21.92 10.40
CA GLY A 364 29.43 21.98 11.76
C GLY A 364 28.38 22.41 12.80
N THR A 365 27.09 22.23 12.50
CA THR A 365 26.00 22.65 13.38
C THR A 365 25.38 21.46 14.09
N CYS A 366 25.23 21.55 15.42
CA CYS A 366 24.52 20.56 16.21
C CYS A 366 23.35 21.23 16.91
N LYS A 367 22.12 20.98 16.43
CA LYS A 367 20.91 21.58 17.03
C LYS A 367 20.54 21.01 18.41
N SER A 368 21.03 19.84 18.74
CA SER A 368 20.76 19.16 20.01
C SER A 368 22.04 18.53 20.56
N PRO A 369 22.98 19.33 21.07
CA PRO A 369 24.29 18.83 21.54
C PRO A 369 24.16 17.84 22.69
N PHE A 370 23.03 17.87 23.39
CA PHE A 370 22.74 16.97 24.53
C PHE A 370 21.72 15.88 24.20
N GLY A 371 21.48 15.58 22.90
CA GLY A 371 20.63 14.45 22.51
C GLY A 371 21.16 13.13 23.08
N ALA A 372 20.27 12.15 23.29
CA ALA A 372 20.67 10.83 23.80
C ALA A 372 21.71 10.13 22.91
N ASP A 373 21.64 10.39 21.61
CA ASP A 373 22.55 9.90 20.57
C ASP A 373 23.93 10.58 20.57
N LYS A 374 24.10 11.69 21.29
CA LYS A 374 25.33 12.49 21.40
C LYS A 374 26.06 12.29 22.73
N LEU A 375 25.42 11.60 23.67
CA LEU A 375 26.05 11.30 24.95
C LEU A 375 27.04 10.14 24.78
N TYR A 376 28.17 10.22 25.51
CA TYR A 376 29.14 9.14 25.56
C TYR A 376 28.53 7.92 26.26
N TYR A 377 28.62 6.77 25.65
CA TYR A 377 28.20 5.48 26.18
C TYR A 377 29.42 4.61 26.47
N ASP A 378 29.54 4.17 27.71
CA ASP A 378 30.52 3.18 28.17
C ASP A 378 29.89 1.79 28.05
N SER A 379 30.27 1.02 27.08
CA SER A 379 29.74 -0.33 26.83
C SER A 379 30.23 -1.36 27.85
N GLN A 380 31.36 -1.13 28.52
CA GLN A 380 31.85 -2.05 29.55
C GLN A 380 31.09 -1.89 30.85
N GLY A 381 30.76 -0.63 31.19
CA GLY A 381 30.00 -0.33 32.40
C GLY A 381 28.49 -0.22 32.20
N ASP A 382 27.99 -0.41 31.01
CA ASP A 382 26.58 -0.22 30.61
C ASP A 382 25.97 1.07 31.17
N ARG A 383 26.61 2.22 30.86
CA ARG A 383 26.22 3.52 31.37
C ARG A 383 26.50 4.64 30.38
N TYR A 384 25.68 5.68 30.44
CA TYR A 384 25.93 6.94 29.72
C TYR A 384 26.61 7.95 30.63
N PHE A 385 27.28 8.92 30.04
CA PHE A 385 27.80 10.08 30.75
C PHE A 385 27.03 11.34 30.36
N CYS A 386 26.56 12.08 31.35
CA CYS A 386 25.93 13.37 31.11
C CYS A 386 26.99 14.42 30.68
N PRO A 387 26.59 15.58 30.11
CA PRO A 387 27.55 16.61 29.69
C PRO A 387 28.49 17.15 30.80
N MET A 388 28.13 16.93 32.04
CA MET A 388 28.94 17.28 33.22
C MET A 388 29.81 16.12 33.74
N GLY A 389 29.96 15.04 32.94
CA GLY A 389 30.78 13.87 33.30
C GLY A 389 30.15 12.94 34.35
N GLN A 390 28.89 13.17 34.76
CA GLN A 390 28.22 12.28 35.72
C GLN A 390 27.73 11.01 35.03
N ALA A 391 27.98 9.85 35.63
CA ALA A 391 27.45 8.59 35.16
C ALA A 391 25.91 8.56 35.27
N MET A 392 25.28 8.08 34.24
CA MET A 392 23.85 7.78 34.15
C MET A 392 23.72 6.26 34.14
N GLU A 393 23.30 5.71 35.28
CA GLU A 393 23.24 4.27 35.49
C GLU A 393 22.01 3.67 34.82
N HIS A 394 22.13 2.43 34.36
CA HIS A 394 21.01 1.63 33.89
C HIS A 394 20.01 1.41 35.02
N VAL A 395 18.76 1.78 34.80
CA VAL A 395 17.68 1.69 35.80
C VAL A 395 16.59 0.70 35.43
N GLY A 396 16.78 -0.03 34.37
CA GLY A 396 15.90 -1.10 33.91
C GLY A 396 15.51 -0.96 32.43
N SER A 397 14.97 -2.04 31.89
CA SER A 397 14.53 -2.16 30.52
C SER A 397 13.02 -2.45 30.46
N TYR A 398 12.37 -2.04 29.40
CA TYR A 398 10.99 -2.40 29.14
C TYR A 398 10.78 -2.72 27.65
N GLN A 399 9.76 -3.51 27.37
CA GLN A 399 9.36 -3.79 25.99
C GLN A 399 8.28 -2.81 25.55
N ARG A 400 8.42 -2.32 24.33
CA ARG A 400 7.43 -1.49 23.65
C ARG A 400 7.00 -2.17 22.36
N GLU A 401 5.73 -2.46 22.26
CA GLU A 401 5.13 -3.02 21.06
C GLU A 401 4.87 -1.92 20.03
N THR A 402 5.25 -2.18 18.78
CA THR A 402 4.91 -1.31 17.63
C THR A 402 3.49 -1.59 17.15
N LYS A 403 3.00 -0.79 16.21
CA LYS A 403 1.67 -1.02 15.60
C LYS A 403 1.59 -2.32 14.78
N THR A 404 2.71 -2.90 14.43
CA THR A 404 2.84 -4.17 13.69
C THR A 404 2.96 -5.37 14.61
N GLY A 405 2.99 -5.17 15.93
CA GLY A 405 3.22 -6.23 16.91
C GLY A 405 4.70 -6.52 17.20
N TYR A 406 5.62 -5.80 16.57
CA TYR A 406 7.06 -5.98 16.81
C TYR A 406 7.46 -5.44 18.18
N LEU A 407 8.18 -6.25 18.96
CA LEU A 407 8.62 -5.91 20.31
C LEU A 407 10.00 -5.26 20.27
N GLN A 408 10.07 -4.01 20.71
CA GLN A 408 11.30 -3.23 20.87
C GLN A 408 11.75 -3.24 22.33
N THR A 409 13.02 -3.51 22.61
CA THR A 409 13.59 -3.38 23.95
C THR A 409 14.15 -1.97 24.11
N ILE A 410 13.71 -1.28 25.15
CA ILE A 410 14.11 0.08 25.47
C ILE A 410 14.79 0.08 26.84
N ASP A 411 16.06 0.44 26.86
CA ASP A 411 16.86 0.58 28.06
C ASP A 411 16.79 2.00 28.59
N ARG A 412 16.73 2.13 29.91
CA ARG A 412 16.57 3.39 30.63
C ARG A 412 17.75 3.69 31.49
N TYR A 413 18.35 4.87 31.28
CA TYR A 413 19.53 5.33 32.05
C TYR A 413 19.18 6.63 32.75
N ARG A 414 19.57 6.75 34.05
CA ARG A 414 19.24 7.90 34.86
C ARG A 414 20.49 8.50 35.48
N ALA A 415 20.62 9.83 35.42
CA ALA A 415 21.64 10.60 36.13
C ALA A 415 21.40 10.56 37.64
N ARG A 416 22.47 10.53 38.43
CA ARG A 416 22.39 10.44 39.90
C ARG A 416 21.79 11.71 40.50
N ASN A 417 22.27 12.90 40.08
CA ASN A 417 21.80 14.16 40.62
C ASN A 417 21.87 15.27 39.59
N CYS A 418 20.74 15.92 39.30
CA CYS A 418 20.64 17.11 38.45
C CYS A 418 20.20 18.37 39.21
N SER A 419 20.15 18.32 40.57
CA SER A 419 19.85 19.48 41.42
C SER A 419 21.02 20.44 41.40
N GLY A 420 20.79 21.73 41.18
CA GLY A 420 21.84 22.76 41.10
C GLY A 420 22.79 22.65 39.90
N CYS A 421 22.52 21.77 38.93
CA CYS A 421 23.36 21.60 37.74
C CYS A 421 23.32 22.85 36.86
N PRO A 422 24.46 23.48 36.50
CA PRO A 422 24.49 24.68 35.66
C PRO A 422 24.02 24.43 34.25
N MET A 423 24.08 23.17 33.77
CA MET A 423 23.58 22.79 32.43
C MET A 423 22.08 22.44 32.43
N ARG A 424 21.39 22.51 33.56
CA ARG A 424 19.94 22.28 33.62
C ARG A 424 19.22 23.36 32.80
N GLY A 425 18.23 22.98 32.07
CA GLY A 425 17.55 23.86 31.08
C GLY A 425 18.09 23.70 29.68
N ALA A 426 19.41 23.70 29.48
CA ALA A 426 20.02 23.38 28.19
C ALA A 426 20.07 21.86 27.95
N CYS A 427 20.43 21.08 28.96
CA CYS A 427 20.55 19.64 28.88
C CYS A 427 19.19 18.93 28.92
N HIS A 428 18.30 19.32 29.85
CA HIS A 428 16.93 18.81 29.92
C HIS A 428 16.03 19.78 30.71
N GLN A 429 14.72 19.73 30.46
CA GLN A 429 13.72 20.63 31.06
C GLN A 429 12.86 19.94 32.14
N GLY A 430 13.06 18.64 32.38
CA GLY A 430 12.29 17.87 33.35
C GLY A 430 12.55 18.29 34.83
N LYS A 431 11.57 18.10 35.72
CA LYS A 431 11.67 18.43 37.15
C LYS A 431 12.64 17.53 37.92
N GLY A 432 12.76 16.26 37.51
CA GLY A 432 13.63 15.26 38.14
C GLY A 432 15.02 15.16 37.54
N ASN A 433 15.74 14.10 37.89
CA ASN A 433 17.02 13.75 37.29
C ASN A 433 16.81 13.34 35.83
N ARG A 434 17.75 13.70 34.96
CA ARG A 434 17.69 13.35 33.55
C ARG A 434 17.62 11.85 33.34
N THR A 435 16.63 11.39 32.60
CA THR A 435 16.51 10.01 32.12
C THR A 435 16.67 9.99 30.60
N VAL A 436 17.42 9.02 30.11
CA VAL A 436 17.63 8.75 28.69
C VAL A 436 17.08 7.38 28.38
N GLU A 437 16.30 7.27 27.34
CA GLU A 437 15.81 5.99 26.81
C GLU A 437 16.60 5.65 25.55
N ARG A 438 17.08 4.41 25.45
CA ARG A 438 17.87 3.94 24.33
C ARG A 438 17.40 2.57 23.86
N ASN A 439 17.22 2.45 22.56
CA ASN A 439 17.09 1.17 21.88
C ASN A 439 18.47 0.84 21.25
N HIS A 440 19.24 -0.02 21.90
CA HIS A 440 20.59 -0.38 21.47
C HIS A 440 20.58 -1.16 20.16
N ASN A 441 19.60 -2.05 19.96
CA ASN A 441 19.49 -2.80 18.70
C ASN A 441 19.22 -1.87 17.52
N LEU A 442 18.27 -0.94 17.66
CA LEU A 442 18.02 0.07 16.61
C LEU A 442 19.26 0.95 16.36
N ALA A 443 20.02 1.30 17.41
CA ALA A 443 21.25 2.07 17.26
C ALA A 443 22.28 1.30 16.43
N ARG A 444 22.57 0.04 16.80
CA ARG A 444 23.46 -0.85 16.06
C ARG A 444 23.08 -0.97 14.59
N LEU A 445 21.79 -1.24 14.34
CA LEU A 445 21.27 -1.38 12.96
C LEU A 445 21.41 -0.09 12.14
N ARG A 446 21.21 1.08 12.78
CA ARG A 446 21.40 2.39 12.12
C ARG A 446 22.87 2.69 11.85
N ASP A 447 23.77 2.34 12.75
CA ASP A 447 25.20 2.52 12.58
C ASP A 447 25.70 1.67 11.39
N THR A 448 25.31 0.40 11.35
CA THR A 448 25.58 -0.49 10.19
C THR A 448 25.01 0.08 8.89
N ALA A 449 23.75 0.56 8.90
CA ALA A 449 23.14 1.18 7.73
C ALA A 449 23.89 2.47 7.31
N ARG A 450 24.35 3.28 8.28
CA ARG A 450 25.12 4.50 8.03
C ARG A 450 26.44 4.20 7.36
N GLU A 451 27.19 3.24 7.87
CA GLU A 451 28.47 2.82 7.30
C GLU A 451 28.30 2.39 5.83
N ARG A 452 27.33 1.50 5.58
CA ARG A 452 27.01 1.06 4.20
C ARG A 452 26.62 2.22 3.29
N LEU A 453 25.71 3.10 3.76
CA LEU A 453 25.24 4.24 2.97
C LEU A 453 26.32 5.29 2.67
N LEU A 454 27.34 5.44 3.50
CA LEU A 454 28.43 6.39 3.31
C LEU A 454 29.58 5.83 2.48
N GLY A 455 29.72 4.52 2.38
CA GLY A 455 30.68 3.86 1.49
C GLY A 455 30.44 4.16 0.01
N GLU A 456 31.41 3.93 -0.84
CA GLU A 456 31.34 4.19 -2.27
C GLU A 456 30.15 3.47 -2.93
N GLU A 457 29.95 2.21 -2.61
CA GLU A 457 28.84 1.41 -3.09
C GLU A 457 27.48 1.98 -2.66
N GLY A 458 27.32 2.36 -1.40
CA GLY A 458 26.10 2.98 -0.90
C GLY A 458 25.80 4.33 -1.54
N ILE A 459 26.83 5.09 -1.90
CA ILE A 459 26.67 6.34 -2.67
C ILE A 459 26.15 6.03 -4.07
N ALA A 460 26.71 5.01 -4.73
CA ALA A 460 26.27 4.55 -6.04
C ALA A 460 24.82 4.07 -6.02
N HIS A 461 24.46 3.21 -5.08
CA HIS A 461 23.09 2.70 -4.92
C HIS A 461 22.08 3.83 -4.64
N ARG A 462 22.41 4.79 -3.79
CA ARG A 462 21.52 5.94 -3.51
C ARG A 462 21.28 6.83 -4.72
N LYS A 463 22.29 7.02 -5.57
CA LYS A 463 22.17 7.77 -6.85
C LYS A 463 21.32 6.97 -7.83
N ARG A 464 21.60 5.68 -7.97
CA ARG A 464 20.91 4.79 -8.91
C ARG A 464 19.44 4.62 -8.57
N ARG A 465 19.04 4.60 -7.28
CA ARG A 465 17.64 4.48 -6.89
C ARG A 465 16.75 5.55 -7.53
N CYS A 466 17.17 6.82 -7.52
CA CYS A 466 16.38 7.90 -8.11
C CYS A 466 16.16 7.67 -9.62
N TRP A 467 17.21 7.25 -10.30
CA TRP A 467 17.12 6.95 -11.74
C TRP A 467 16.32 5.67 -12.02
N ASP A 468 16.42 4.67 -11.16
CA ASP A 468 15.83 3.35 -11.38
C ASP A 468 14.31 3.36 -11.14
N VAL A 469 13.85 3.63 -9.90
CA VAL A 469 12.44 3.48 -9.53
C VAL A 469 11.59 4.71 -9.82
N GLU A 470 12.13 5.93 -9.68
CA GLU A 470 11.34 7.15 -9.91
C GLU A 470 10.96 7.29 -11.39
N ALA A 471 11.86 6.91 -12.32
CA ALA A 471 11.58 6.90 -13.75
C ALA A 471 10.42 5.93 -14.09
N VAL A 472 10.34 4.78 -13.41
CA VAL A 472 9.26 3.80 -13.58
C VAL A 472 7.91 4.40 -13.17
N PHE A 473 7.84 5.06 -12.01
CA PHE A 473 6.60 5.71 -11.58
C PHE A 473 6.23 6.88 -12.49
N GLY A 474 7.20 7.64 -12.97
CA GLY A 474 6.99 8.67 -13.98
C GLY A 474 6.39 8.09 -15.26
N ASN A 475 6.93 6.99 -15.77
CA ASN A 475 6.40 6.32 -16.95
C ASN A 475 4.96 5.82 -16.74
N ILE A 476 4.68 5.12 -15.63
CA ILE A 476 3.34 4.61 -15.33
C ILE A 476 2.31 5.76 -15.27
N LYS A 477 2.62 6.83 -14.53
CA LYS A 477 1.66 7.88 -14.26
C LYS A 477 1.52 8.91 -15.37
N GLN A 478 2.61 9.26 -16.06
CA GLN A 478 2.61 10.28 -17.10
C GLN A 478 2.48 9.69 -18.51
N ASN A 479 3.40 8.82 -18.92
CA ASN A 479 3.42 8.31 -20.28
C ASN A 479 2.34 7.26 -20.53
N MET A 480 2.07 6.38 -19.57
CA MET A 480 0.98 5.42 -19.63
C MET A 480 -0.35 6.02 -19.15
N GLY A 481 -0.35 7.19 -18.51
CA GLY A 481 -1.55 7.86 -18.01
C GLY A 481 -2.30 7.10 -16.92
N PHE A 482 -1.66 6.11 -16.28
CA PHE A 482 -2.30 5.27 -15.27
C PHE A 482 -2.24 5.92 -13.89
N LYS A 483 -3.23 6.76 -13.57
CA LYS A 483 -3.33 7.51 -12.31
C LYS A 483 -4.40 6.97 -11.37
N ARG A 484 -5.32 6.13 -11.91
CA ARG A 484 -6.47 5.58 -11.19
C ARG A 484 -6.78 4.17 -11.67
N PHE A 485 -7.07 3.27 -10.74
CA PHE A 485 -7.54 1.93 -11.05
C PHE A 485 -8.93 1.93 -11.71
N LEU A 486 -9.21 0.93 -12.52
CA LEU A 486 -10.53 0.67 -13.09
C LEU A 486 -11.26 -0.44 -12.30
N LEU A 487 -10.51 -1.37 -11.74
CA LEU A 487 -11.05 -2.46 -10.93
C LEU A 487 -11.18 -2.06 -9.46
N ARG A 488 -11.94 -2.84 -8.70
CA ARG A 488 -12.20 -2.65 -7.26
C ARG A 488 -11.90 -3.92 -6.50
N GLY A 489 -11.45 -3.76 -5.25
CA GLY A 489 -11.00 -4.85 -4.39
C GLY A 489 -9.56 -5.23 -4.66
N ILE A 490 -8.80 -5.48 -3.59
CA ILE A 490 -7.33 -5.61 -3.62
C ILE A 490 -6.83 -6.66 -4.63
N ASP A 491 -7.46 -7.82 -4.69
CA ASP A 491 -7.03 -8.90 -5.58
C ASP A 491 -7.17 -8.56 -7.08
N LYS A 492 -8.23 -7.83 -7.45
CA LYS A 492 -8.45 -7.40 -8.83
C LYS A 492 -7.53 -6.23 -9.19
N VAL A 493 -7.32 -5.33 -8.23
CA VAL A 493 -6.40 -4.19 -8.35
C VAL A 493 -4.95 -4.70 -8.47
N GLU A 494 -4.59 -5.78 -7.77
CA GLU A 494 -3.29 -6.44 -7.91
C GLU A 494 -3.09 -7.01 -9.33
N THR A 495 -4.11 -7.62 -9.90
CA THR A 495 -4.08 -8.07 -11.30
C THR A 495 -3.88 -6.89 -12.26
N GLU A 496 -4.57 -5.78 -12.02
CA GLU A 496 -4.51 -4.61 -12.89
C GLU A 496 -3.14 -3.94 -12.84
N ILE A 497 -2.55 -3.77 -11.65
CA ILE A 497 -1.18 -3.24 -11.56
C ILE A 497 -0.15 -4.20 -12.12
N GLY A 498 -0.36 -5.50 -11.99
CA GLY A 498 0.49 -6.50 -12.62
C GLY A 498 0.50 -6.40 -14.15
N LEU A 499 -0.65 -6.18 -14.78
CA LEU A 499 -0.76 -5.92 -16.22
C LEU A 499 0.00 -4.65 -16.63
N ILE A 500 -0.09 -3.58 -15.84
CA ILE A 500 0.68 -2.33 -16.03
C ILE A 500 2.18 -2.62 -15.93
N ALA A 501 2.60 -3.35 -14.90
CA ALA A 501 4.02 -3.70 -14.68
C ALA A 501 4.58 -4.55 -15.84
N MET A 502 3.81 -5.54 -16.29
CA MET A 502 4.18 -6.37 -17.43
C MET A 502 4.27 -5.55 -18.72
N ALA A 503 3.28 -4.71 -18.99
CA ALA A 503 3.25 -3.85 -20.16
C ALA A 503 4.43 -2.84 -20.15
N HIS A 504 4.75 -2.28 -18.98
CA HIS A 504 5.94 -1.43 -18.80
C HIS A 504 7.22 -2.18 -19.14
N ASN A 505 7.42 -3.38 -18.57
CA ASN A 505 8.61 -4.18 -18.80
C ASN A 505 8.77 -4.56 -20.27
N LEU A 506 7.71 -5.05 -20.91
CA LEU A 506 7.74 -5.43 -22.31
C LEU A 506 7.98 -4.21 -23.25
N LYS A 507 7.35 -3.07 -22.93
CA LYS A 507 7.62 -1.83 -23.67
C LYS A 507 9.09 -1.41 -23.56
N LYS A 508 9.67 -1.52 -22.37
CA LYS A 508 11.09 -1.21 -22.16
C LYS A 508 11.99 -2.19 -22.91
N ALA A 509 11.71 -3.47 -22.86
CA ALA A 509 12.46 -4.49 -23.61
C ALA A 509 12.46 -4.21 -25.12
N THR A 510 11.36 -3.67 -25.69
CA THR A 510 11.32 -3.27 -27.11
C THR A 510 12.22 -2.08 -27.46
N LEU A 511 12.65 -1.29 -26.48
CA LEU A 511 13.53 -0.14 -26.70
C LEU A 511 15.01 -0.50 -26.53
N THR A 512 15.31 -1.64 -25.92
CA THR A 512 16.65 -2.12 -25.62
C THR A 512 17.08 -3.32 -26.48
N ALA A 513 16.17 -3.87 -27.27
CA ALA A 513 16.40 -4.86 -28.31
C ALA A 513 16.71 -4.16 -29.64
#